data_c35a20f1dfbe66b40580bcb9e3fd32aa
#
_entry.id   c35a20f1dfbe66b40580bcb9e3fd32aa
#
_cell.length_a   1.000
_cell.length_b   1.000
_cell.length_c   1.000
_cell.angle_alpha   90.00
_cell.angle_beta   90.00
_cell.angle_gamma   90.00
#
_symmetry.space_group_name_H-M   'P 1'
#
loop_
_entity.id
_entity.type
_entity.pdbx_description
1 polymer ?
#
loop_
_entity_poly.entity_id
_entity_poly.type
_entity_poly.pdbx_seq_one_letter_code
_entity_poly.pdbx_strand_id
1 'polypeptide(L)'
;MIVGQLVEEVQLWNTPLVGAYLLWRFTQGYCKGHPNGEAPIGLLHFLVSAILTNKKLLKPVNNQRENLQSYARSFESSNDSDILLTIQERVKEKREYTLAAIDVAVAEGLLAWDPDTGRLHPRDIQKQPGRGKTLKAPIKKDGDKAEILGKWFSKHNLPTIAAYTKVVF
;
A
#
# COMPACT_ATOMS: atom_id res chain seq x y z
N MET A 1 20.75 -19.72 -13.79
CA MET A 1 19.42 -20.19 -13.32
C MET A 1 18.90 -19.38 -12.12
N ILE A 2 19.68 -19.15 -11.08
CA ILE A 2 19.26 -18.34 -9.90
C ILE A 2 19.03 -16.87 -10.25
N VAL A 3 19.84 -16.30 -11.13
CA VAL A 3 19.72 -14.90 -11.58
C VAL A 3 18.44 -14.68 -12.39
N GLY A 4 18.06 -15.63 -13.24
CA GLY A 4 16.82 -15.54 -14.03
C GLY A 4 15.56 -15.58 -13.18
N GLN A 5 15.53 -16.44 -12.16
CA GLN A 5 14.40 -16.51 -11.21
C GLN A 5 14.30 -15.26 -10.35
N LEU A 6 15.44 -14.71 -9.89
CA LEU A 6 15.46 -13.45 -9.15
C LEU A 6 14.99 -12.28 -9.99
N VAL A 7 15.34 -12.21 -11.28
CA VAL A 7 14.89 -11.17 -12.19
C VAL A 7 13.38 -11.31 -12.47
N GLU A 8 12.88 -12.52 -12.68
CA GLU A 8 11.43 -12.78 -12.82
C GLU A 8 10.67 -12.42 -11.53
N GLU A 9 11.18 -12.77 -10.36
CA GLU A 9 10.59 -12.40 -9.08
C GLU A 9 10.57 -10.88 -8.87
N VAL A 10 11.67 -10.19 -9.15
CA VAL A 10 11.75 -8.72 -9.05
C VAL A 10 10.81 -8.05 -10.06
N GLN A 11 10.71 -8.57 -11.28
CA GLN A 11 9.78 -8.06 -12.28
C GLN A 11 8.32 -8.29 -11.88
N LEU A 12 7.98 -9.46 -11.33
CA LEU A 12 6.63 -9.74 -10.82
C LEU A 12 6.24 -8.81 -9.66
N TRP A 13 7.17 -8.49 -8.78
CA TRP A 13 6.93 -7.62 -7.62
C TRP A 13 6.71 -6.15 -8.00
N ASN A 14 7.32 -5.70 -9.09
CA ASN A 14 7.19 -4.32 -9.58
C ASN A 14 6.18 -4.18 -10.72
N THR A 15 5.33 -5.18 -10.95
CA THR A 15 4.29 -5.07 -11.97
C THR A 15 3.12 -4.24 -11.46
N PRO A 16 2.48 -3.43 -12.33
CA PRO A 16 1.25 -2.72 -11.97
C PRO A 16 0.12 -3.63 -11.49
N LEU A 17 0.09 -4.89 -11.93
CA LEU A 17 -0.90 -5.89 -11.49
C LEU A 17 -0.74 -6.23 -10.00
N VAL A 18 0.48 -6.46 -9.55
CA VAL A 18 0.77 -6.67 -8.10
C VAL A 18 0.46 -5.39 -7.32
N GLY A 19 0.85 -4.24 -7.86
CA GLY A 19 0.51 -2.95 -7.28
C GLY A 19 -1.01 -2.75 -7.11
N ALA A 20 -1.78 -3.11 -8.12
CA ALA A 20 -3.24 -3.06 -8.08
C ALA A 20 -3.83 -3.91 -6.93
N TYR A 21 -3.34 -5.13 -6.76
CA TYR A 21 -3.73 -6.01 -5.66
C TYR A 21 -3.38 -5.41 -4.29
N LEU A 22 -2.17 -4.90 -4.13
CA LEU A 22 -1.72 -4.31 -2.86
C LEU A 22 -2.50 -3.04 -2.50
N LEU A 23 -2.79 -2.18 -3.47
CA LEU A 23 -3.61 -0.99 -3.27
C LEU A 23 -5.06 -1.34 -2.93
N TRP A 24 -5.60 -2.38 -3.52
CA TRP A 24 -6.93 -2.89 -3.17
C TRP A 24 -6.96 -3.37 -1.72
N ARG A 25 -5.97 -4.13 -1.28
CA ARG A 25 -5.85 -4.60 0.11
C ARG A 25 -5.71 -3.43 1.09
N PHE A 26 -4.91 -2.44 0.74
CA PHE A 26 -4.79 -1.20 1.52
C PHE A 26 -6.15 -0.50 1.67
N THR A 27 -6.85 -0.34 0.56
CA THR A 27 -8.16 0.32 0.53
C THR A 27 -9.20 -0.42 1.38
N GLN A 28 -9.21 -1.76 1.32
CA GLN A 28 -10.05 -2.58 2.19
C GLN A 28 -9.71 -2.36 3.68
N GLY A 29 -8.44 -2.36 4.03
CA GLY A 29 -7.98 -2.12 5.39
C GLY A 29 -8.38 -0.74 5.91
N TYR A 30 -8.26 0.27 5.06
CA TYR A 30 -8.67 1.64 5.39
C TYR A 30 -10.17 1.71 5.72
N CYS A 31 -11.02 1.18 4.87
CA CYS A 31 -12.47 1.16 5.10
C CYS A 31 -12.85 0.38 6.37
N LYS A 32 -12.20 -0.75 6.61
CA LYS A 32 -12.43 -1.55 7.82
C LYS A 32 -12.03 -0.82 9.11
N GLY A 33 -10.95 -0.07 9.04
CA GLY A 33 -10.43 0.68 10.20
C GLY A 33 -11.11 2.03 10.43
N HIS A 34 -11.73 2.61 9.41
CA HIS A 34 -12.34 3.92 9.50
C HIS A 34 -13.65 3.86 10.31
N PRO A 35 -13.88 4.78 11.28
CA PRO A 35 -15.09 4.75 12.12
C PRO A 35 -16.40 4.76 11.35
N ASN A 36 -16.44 5.47 10.22
CA ASN A 36 -17.62 5.57 9.36
C ASN A 36 -17.52 4.71 8.08
N GLY A 37 -16.50 3.88 7.97
CA GLY A 37 -16.28 3.05 6.79
C GLY A 37 -15.93 3.83 5.51
N GLU A 38 -15.46 5.08 5.64
CA GLU A 38 -15.10 5.90 4.49
C GLU A 38 -13.90 5.34 3.74
N ALA A 39 -13.89 5.55 2.43
CA ALA A 39 -12.78 5.17 1.57
C ALA A 39 -11.66 6.22 1.59
N PRO A 40 -10.40 5.80 1.37
CA PRO A 40 -9.27 6.72 1.34
C PRO A 40 -9.30 7.61 0.09
N ILE A 41 -8.77 8.82 0.21
CA ILE A 41 -8.52 9.67 -0.95
C ILE A 41 -7.38 9.10 -1.80
N GLY A 42 -7.43 9.35 -3.11
CA GLY A 42 -6.43 8.82 -4.05
C GLY A 42 -5.00 9.16 -3.69
N LEU A 43 -4.76 10.33 -3.10
CA LEU A 43 -3.45 10.79 -2.66
C LEU A 43 -2.75 9.80 -1.71
N LEU A 44 -3.49 9.15 -0.81
CA LEU A 44 -2.94 8.16 0.12
C LEU A 44 -2.40 6.91 -0.59
N HIS A 45 -2.92 6.57 -1.77
CA HIS A 45 -2.42 5.46 -2.57
C HIS A 45 -1.00 5.71 -3.09
N PHE A 46 -0.67 6.96 -3.41
CA PHE A 46 0.69 7.34 -3.78
C PHE A 46 1.66 7.22 -2.61
N LEU A 47 1.24 7.65 -1.44
CA LEU A 47 2.05 7.53 -0.23
C LEU A 47 2.29 6.07 0.14
N VAL A 48 1.24 5.26 0.15
CA VAL A 48 1.36 3.84 0.53
C VAL A 48 2.16 3.04 -0.50
N SER A 49 2.08 3.38 -1.79
CA SER A 49 2.93 2.75 -2.82
C SER A 49 4.42 2.93 -2.54
N ALA A 50 4.82 4.10 -2.05
CA ALA A 50 6.21 4.35 -1.66
C ALA A 50 6.69 3.42 -0.54
N ILE A 51 5.80 3.07 0.39
CA ILE A 51 6.08 2.12 1.48
C ILE A 51 6.07 0.68 0.97
N LEU A 52 5.03 0.30 0.24
CA LEU A 52 4.81 -1.08 -0.24
C LEU A 52 5.91 -1.56 -1.20
N THR A 53 6.52 -0.66 -1.96
CA THR A 53 7.58 -0.98 -2.92
C THR A 53 8.99 -0.92 -2.33
N ASN A 54 9.12 -0.72 -1.02
CA ASN A 54 10.41 -0.70 -0.34
C ASN A 54 10.43 -1.71 0.82
N LYS A 55 11.28 -2.72 0.71
CA LYS A 55 11.38 -3.79 1.71
C LYS A 55 11.72 -3.30 3.11
N LYS A 56 12.58 -2.29 3.23
CA LYS A 56 12.97 -1.72 4.53
C LYS A 56 11.83 -0.96 5.20
N LEU A 57 11.01 -0.27 4.41
CA LEU A 57 9.81 0.43 4.89
C LEU A 57 8.68 -0.55 5.22
N LEU A 58 8.57 -1.63 4.49
CA LEU A 58 7.49 -2.61 4.66
C LEU A 58 7.76 -3.62 5.78
N LYS A 59 9.03 -3.98 6.01
CA LYS A 59 9.42 -4.98 7.00
C LYS A 59 8.85 -4.74 8.41
N PRO A 60 8.86 -3.51 8.96
CA PRO A 60 8.32 -3.26 10.30
C PRO A 60 6.79 -3.26 10.40
N VAL A 61 6.09 -3.34 9.28
CA VAL A 61 4.61 -3.42 9.28
C VAL A 61 4.20 -4.80 9.72
N ASN A 62 3.54 -4.90 10.88
CA ASN A 62 3.04 -6.17 11.41
C ASN A 62 1.90 -5.95 12.41
N ASN A 63 1.18 -7.02 12.76
CA ASN A 63 0.06 -6.98 13.69
C ASN A 63 0.44 -6.70 15.15
N GLN A 64 1.70 -6.81 15.51
CA GLN A 64 2.18 -6.56 16.87
C GLN A 64 2.33 -5.07 17.16
N ARG A 65 2.40 -4.24 16.14
CA ARG A 65 2.40 -2.79 16.26
C ARG A 65 0.97 -2.28 16.24
N GLU A 66 0.68 -1.34 17.11
CA GLU A 66 -0.70 -0.89 17.30
C GLU A 66 -1.14 0.18 16.31
N ASN A 67 -0.19 0.99 15.79
CA ASN A 67 -0.54 2.17 15.01
C ASN A 67 0.63 2.73 14.18
N LEU A 68 0.31 3.72 13.36
CA LEU A 68 1.27 4.43 12.51
C LEU A 68 2.36 5.15 13.31
N GLN A 69 2.03 5.70 14.47
CA GLN A 69 3.00 6.37 15.34
C GLN A 69 4.08 5.39 15.84
N SER A 70 3.68 4.21 16.28
CA SER A 70 4.57 3.14 16.70
C SER A 70 5.48 2.69 15.55
N TYR A 71 4.94 2.58 14.35
CA TYR A 71 5.70 2.29 13.15
C TYR A 71 6.77 3.36 12.86
N ALA A 72 6.38 4.63 12.86
CA ALA A 72 7.32 5.74 12.62
C ALA A 72 8.43 5.79 13.67
N ARG A 73 8.10 5.62 14.95
CA ARG A 73 9.08 5.57 16.05
C ARG A 73 10.09 4.45 15.92
N SER A 74 9.71 3.33 15.29
CA SER A 74 10.63 2.20 15.11
C SER A 74 11.86 2.56 14.25
N PHE A 75 11.73 3.50 13.34
CA PHE A 75 12.85 3.99 12.53
C PHE A 75 13.73 4.97 13.29
N GLU A 76 13.17 5.79 14.17
CA GLU A 76 13.91 6.73 15.00
C GLU A 76 14.80 6.02 16.01
N SER A 77 14.35 4.89 16.56
CA SER A 77 15.10 4.12 17.56
C SER A 77 16.15 3.18 16.98
N SER A 78 16.13 2.91 15.68
CA SER A 78 16.97 1.88 15.02
C SER A 78 18.13 2.43 14.18
N ASN A 79 18.49 3.69 14.28
CA ASN A 79 19.46 4.39 13.41
C ASN A 79 19.06 4.43 11.91
N ASP A 80 17.82 4.08 11.59
CA ASP A 80 17.26 4.08 10.23
C ASP A 80 16.31 5.27 9.98
N SER A 81 16.42 6.34 10.77
CA SER A 81 15.58 7.54 10.64
C SER A 81 15.62 8.16 9.26
N ASP A 82 16.75 8.05 8.57
CA ASP A 82 16.94 8.56 7.22
C ASP A 82 16.02 7.87 6.19
N ILE A 83 15.57 6.65 6.46
CA ILE A 83 14.68 5.91 5.56
C ILE A 83 13.31 6.58 5.46
N LEU A 84 12.76 7.10 6.56
CA LEU A 84 11.51 7.86 6.52
C LEU A 84 11.62 9.10 5.64
N LEU A 85 12.76 9.78 5.65
CA LEU A 85 12.99 10.95 4.82
C LEU A 85 13.03 10.62 3.32
N THR A 86 13.26 9.38 2.94
CA THR A 86 13.25 8.94 1.54
C THR A 86 11.84 8.79 0.96
N ILE A 87 10.81 8.71 1.81
CA ILE A 87 9.43 8.48 1.35
C ILE A 87 8.97 9.57 0.40
N GLN A 88 9.26 10.84 0.70
CA GLN A 88 8.89 11.98 -0.16
C GLN A 88 9.43 11.82 -1.59
N GLU A 89 10.69 11.45 -1.73
CA GLU A 89 11.31 11.25 -3.04
C GLU A 89 10.75 10.00 -3.73
N ARG A 90 10.52 8.95 -3.00
CA ARG A 90 9.92 7.70 -3.52
C ARG A 90 8.49 7.91 -4.02
N VAL A 91 7.71 8.77 -3.38
CA VAL A 91 6.37 9.14 -3.87
C VAL A 91 6.46 9.70 -5.30
N LYS A 92 7.42 10.57 -5.55
CA LYS A 92 7.67 11.13 -6.88
C LYS A 92 8.15 10.08 -7.88
N GLU A 93 9.14 9.28 -7.49
CA GLU A 93 9.71 8.22 -8.34
C GLU A 93 8.68 7.15 -8.73
N LYS A 94 7.75 6.83 -7.83
CA LYS A 94 6.72 5.80 -8.03
C LYS A 94 5.40 6.33 -8.56
N ARG A 95 5.34 7.59 -8.96
CA ARG A 95 4.11 8.21 -9.45
C ARG A 95 3.49 7.47 -10.62
N GLU A 96 4.26 7.22 -11.67
CA GLU A 96 3.77 6.53 -12.87
C GLU A 96 3.38 5.08 -12.58
N TYR A 97 4.16 4.39 -11.78
CA TYR A 97 3.84 3.05 -11.32
C TYR A 97 2.51 3.02 -10.57
N THR A 98 2.29 3.97 -9.65
CA THR A 98 1.06 4.06 -8.85
C THR A 98 -0.15 4.36 -9.72
N LEU A 99 -0.02 5.29 -10.67
CA LEU A 99 -1.09 5.58 -11.63
C LEU A 99 -1.44 4.34 -12.46
N ALA A 100 -0.45 3.62 -12.97
CA ALA A 100 -0.68 2.38 -13.72
C ALA A 100 -1.34 1.29 -12.85
N ALA A 101 -0.94 1.18 -11.58
CA ALA A 101 -1.54 0.24 -10.64
C ALA A 101 -3.02 0.58 -10.34
N ILE A 102 -3.33 1.87 -10.17
CA ILE A 102 -4.72 2.33 -10.00
C ILE A 102 -5.53 2.05 -11.25
N ASP A 103 -5.01 2.34 -12.44
CA ASP A 103 -5.70 2.06 -13.71
C ASP A 103 -6.01 0.58 -13.86
N VAL A 104 -5.06 -0.29 -13.56
CA VAL A 104 -5.27 -1.76 -13.56
C VAL A 104 -6.32 -2.15 -12.53
N ALA A 105 -6.25 -1.60 -11.31
CA ALA A 105 -7.21 -1.92 -10.26
C ALA A 105 -8.65 -1.52 -10.63
N VAL A 106 -8.83 -0.38 -11.28
CA VAL A 106 -10.14 0.08 -11.77
C VAL A 106 -10.60 -0.78 -12.94
N ALA A 107 -9.74 -1.06 -13.91
CA ALA A 107 -10.06 -1.89 -15.07
C ALA A 107 -10.44 -3.33 -14.69
N GLU A 108 -9.77 -3.90 -13.70
CA GLU A 108 -10.03 -5.26 -13.19
C GLU A 108 -11.20 -5.30 -12.17
N GLY A 109 -11.81 -4.19 -11.86
CA GLY A 109 -12.94 -4.12 -10.94
C GLY A 109 -12.58 -4.30 -9.46
N LEU A 110 -11.33 -4.03 -9.08
CA LEU A 110 -10.88 -4.06 -7.69
C LEU A 110 -11.20 -2.75 -6.95
N LEU A 111 -11.06 -1.63 -7.64
CA LEU A 111 -11.31 -0.29 -7.11
C LEU A 111 -12.30 0.46 -8.01
N ALA A 112 -13.04 1.38 -7.41
CA ALA A 112 -13.91 2.32 -8.10
C ALA A 112 -13.49 3.74 -7.75
N TRP A 113 -13.23 4.56 -8.77
CA TRP A 113 -12.90 5.97 -8.61
C TRP A 113 -14.16 6.81 -8.46
N ASP A 114 -14.20 7.65 -7.43
CA ASP A 114 -15.22 8.66 -7.25
C ASP A 114 -14.62 10.04 -7.58
N PRO A 115 -14.97 10.63 -8.75
CA PRO A 115 -14.42 11.91 -9.16
C PRO A 115 -14.89 13.09 -8.31
N ASP A 116 -16.03 12.98 -7.65
CA ASP A 116 -16.60 14.07 -6.84
C ASP A 116 -15.84 14.23 -5.52
N THR A 117 -15.40 13.12 -4.92
CA THR A 117 -14.70 13.13 -3.63
C THR A 117 -13.20 12.88 -3.74
N GLY A 118 -12.72 12.41 -4.90
CA GLY A 118 -11.34 11.99 -5.07
C GLY A 118 -10.97 10.72 -4.31
N ARG A 119 -11.97 9.93 -3.92
CA ARG A 119 -11.79 8.69 -3.16
C ARG A 119 -11.75 7.47 -4.07
N LEU A 120 -11.00 6.46 -3.66
CA LEU A 120 -11.00 5.14 -4.27
C LEU A 120 -11.70 4.16 -3.34
N HIS A 121 -12.79 3.57 -3.83
CA HIS A 121 -13.60 2.61 -3.08
C HIS A 121 -13.18 1.18 -3.42
N PRO A 122 -13.02 0.28 -2.42
CA PRO A 122 -12.75 -1.11 -2.71
C PRO A 122 -14.02 -1.80 -3.18
N ARG A 123 -13.87 -2.69 -4.16
CA ARG A 123 -14.97 -3.55 -4.62
C ARG A 123 -14.77 -4.96 -4.08
N ASP A 124 -15.87 -5.59 -3.71
CA ASP A 124 -15.84 -6.98 -3.29
C ASP A 124 -15.71 -7.89 -4.52
N ILE A 125 -14.74 -8.79 -4.48
CA ILE A 125 -14.60 -9.83 -5.49
C ILE A 125 -15.51 -10.98 -5.10
N GLN A 126 -16.63 -11.13 -5.81
CA GLN A 126 -17.58 -12.23 -5.58
C GLN A 126 -17.12 -13.57 -6.17
N LYS A 127 -16.14 -13.57 -7.06
CA LYS A 127 -15.60 -14.78 -7.66
C LYS A 127 -14.20 -15.03 -7.14
N GLN A 128 -14.02 -16.17 -6.48
CA GLN A 128 -12.69 -16.68 -6.21
C GLN A 128 -11.95 -16.87 -7.56
N PRO A 129 -10.66 -16.51 -7.61
CA PRO A 129 -9.86 -16.81 -8.81
C PRO A 129 -10.01 -18.29 -9.16
N GLY A 130 -10.21 -18.57 -10.44
CA GLY A 130 -10.44 -19.92 -10.94
C GLY A 130 -9.39 -20.90 -10.45
N ARG A 131 -9.76 -22.17 -10.32
CA ARG A 131 -8.89 -23.26 -9.85
C ARG A 131 -7.50 -23.16 -10.50
N GLY A 132 -6.45 -23.12 -9.67
CA GLY A 132 -5.06 -23.15 -10.09
C GLY A 132 -4.32 -21.80 -10.06
N LYS A 133 -5.00 -20.70 -9.68
CA LYS A 133 -4.37 -19.38 -9.54
C LYS A 133 -4.38 -18.93 -8.07
N THR A 134 -3.60 -19.60 -7.24
CA THR A 134 -3.31 -19.10 -5.89
C THR A 134 -2.26 -18.01 -5.98
N LEU A 135 -2.50 -16.88 -5.28
CA LEU A 135 -1.48 -15.86 -5.08
C LEU A 135 -0.24 -16.49 -4.44
N LYS A 136 0.94 -16.16 -4.96
CA LYS A 136 2.19 -16.58 -4.33
C LYS A 136 2.22 -16.07 -2.89
N ALA A 137 2.69 -16.91 -1.96
CA ALA A 137 2.71 -16.62 -0.53
C ALA A 137 3.35 -15.27 -0.17
N PRO A 138 4.47 -14.83 -0.79
CA PRO A 138 5.05 -13.50 -0.53
C PRO A 138 4.11 -12.35 -0.88
N ILE A 139 3.40 -12.43 -2.00
CA ILE A 139 2.44 -11.39 -2.43
C ILE A 139 1.27 -11.31 -1.46
N LYS A 140 0.76 -12.45 -1.04
CA LYS A 140 -0.30 -12.52 -0.03
C LYS A 140 0.14 -11.88 1.29
N LYS A 141 1.36 -12.15 1.72
CA LYS A 141 1.95 -11.55 2.94
C LYS A 141 2.06 -10.04 2.83
N ASP A 142 2.48 -9.52 1.70
CA ASP A 142 2.52 -8.06 1.46
C ASP A 142 1.12 -7.46 1.38
N GLY A 143 0.15 -8.19 0.85
CA GLY A 143 -1.26 -7.81 0.88
C GLY A 143 -1.80 -7.68 2.31
N ASP A 144 -1.44 -8.60 3.20
CA ASP A 144 -1.80 -8.52 4.62
C ASP A 144 -1.18 -7.28 5.28
N LYS A 145 0.06 -6.96 4.96
CA LYS A 145 0.73 -5.73 5.42
C LYS A 145 0.07 -4.46 4.85
N ALA A 146 -0.34 -4.49 3.59
CA ALA A 146 -1.08 -3.39 2.98
C ALA A 146 -2.41 -3.13 3.71
N GLU A 147 -3.12 -4.17 4.09
CA GLU A 147 -4.34 -4.06 4.90
C GLU A 147 -4.07 -3.43 6.27
N ILE A 148 -2.99 -3.82 6.94
CA ILE A 148 -2.56 -3.23 8.22
C ILE A 148 -2.27 -1.73 8.05
N LEU A 149 -1.53 -1.34 7.02
CA LEU A 149 -1.27 0.07 6.71
C LEU A 149 -2.57 0.85 6.50
N GLY A 150 -3.54 0.27 5.79
CA GLY A 150 -4.85 0.87 5.60
C GLY A 150 -5.56 1.14 6.92
N LYS A 151 -5.58 0.17 7.81
CA LYS A 151 -6.15 0.33 9.15
C LYS A 151 -5.47 1.42 9.96
N TRP A 152 -4.14 1.50 9.91
CA TRP A 152 -3.39 2.56 10.60
C TRP A 152 -3.69 3.94 10.03
N PHE A 153 -3.69 4.09 8.71
CA PHE A 153 -3.96 5.36 8.05
C PHE A 153 -5.37 5.88 8.35
N SER A 154 -6.35 4.98 8.43
CA SER A 154 -7.74 5.33 8.70
C SER A 154 -7.99 5.98 10.07
N LYS A 155 -7.06 5.82 11.00
CA LYS A 155 -7.14 6.38 12.36
C LYS A 155 -6.69 7.83 12.44
N HIS A 156 -6.12 8.38 11.38
CA HIS A 156 -5.50 9.70 11.37
C HIS A 156 -6.01 10.56 10.21
N ASN A 157 -5.99 11.87 10.40
CA ASN A 157 -6.21 12.83 9.32
C ASN A 157 -4.94 12.98 8.47
N LEU A 158 -5.08 13.63 7.32
CA LEU A 158 -3.98 13.78 6.37
C LEU A 158 -2.75 14.52 6.95
N PRO A 159 -2.89 15.65 7.70
CA PRO A 159 -1.74 16.30 8.31
C PRO A 159 -0.97 15.40 9.30
N THR A 160 -1.67 14.58 10.06
CA THR A 160 -1.05 13.65 11.01
C THR A 160 -0.29 12.53 10.29
N ILE A 161 -0.87 11.97 9.23
CA ILE A 161 -0.19 10.98 8.38
C ILE A 161 1.08 11.59 7.78
N ALA A 162 0.98 12.81 7.24
CA ALA A 162 2.12 13.55 6.69
C ALA A 162 3.25 13.73 7.72
N ALA A 163 2.89 14.09 8.95
CA ALA A 163 3.86 14.28 10.03
C ALA A 163 4.59 12.97 10.39
N TYR A 164 3.88 11.87 10.53
CA TYR A 164 4.50 10.57 10.85
C TYR A 164 5.36 10.02 9.71
N THR A 165 4.96 10.22 8.49
CA THR A 165 5.69 9.72 7.30
C THR A 165 6.74 10.69 6.77
N LYS A 166 6.85 11.90 7.37
CA LYS A 166 7.77 12.96 6.95
C LYS A 166 7.55 13.41 5.51
N VAL A 167 6.31 13.45 5.07
CA VAL A 167 5.90 13.85 3.72
C VAL A 167 5.21 15.20 3.75
N VAL A 168 5.42 16.00 2.74
CA VAL A 168 4.71 17.26 2.48
C VAL A 168 3.80 17.04 1.26
N PHE A 169 2.50 17.25 1.44
CA PHE A 169 1.52 17.15 0.35
C PHE A 169 1.31 18.49 -0.34
#